data_8dd313b6dcdc2c345361fb4278d5d656
#
_entry.id   8dd313b6dcdc2c345361fb4278d5d656
#
_cell.length_a   1.000
_cell.length_b   1.000
_cell.length_c   1.000
_cell.angle_alpha   90.00
_cell.angle_beta   90.00
_cell.angle_gamma   90.00
#
_symmetry.space_group_name_H-M   'P 1'
#
loop_
_entity.id
_entity.type
_entity.pdbx_description
1 polymer ?
#
loop_
_entity_poly.entity_id
_entity_poly.type
_entity_poly.pdbx_seq_one_letter_code
_entity_poly.pdbx_strand_id
1 'polypeptide(L)'
;YTPVHPRRKRLTLLEPDEIAAGANRVRLRSENANRDVALIYVLFCTGAKPIEIARLEVRDYLNSDGSIRERSEMRPETAVNGRSRPLFFTSSRACAAVDAYLVERRRRKLGVAVPASGFDVYRGLDPSSALFLTEGGWPFEIGGRGPNDQRETCRLMIATLRSIFKRAGWTGVTAQSARRVVARR
;
A
#
# COMPACT_ATOMS: atom_id res chain seq x y z
N TYR A 1 -36.17 18.67 23.66
CA TYR A 1 -35.03 18.78 22.74
C TYR A 1 -34.35 17.42 22.69
N THR A 2 -34.61 16.64 21.63
CA THR A 2 -33.95 15.34 21.41
C THR A 2 -32.70 15.61 20.58
N PRO A 3 -31.49 15.27 21.05
CA PRO A 3 -30.29 15.48 20.25
C PRO A 3 -30.31 14.55 19.04
N VAL A 4 -30.30 15.14 17.86
CA VAL A 4 -30.14 14.43 16.60
C VAL A 4 -28.69 13.94 16.53
N HIS A 5 -28.46 12.66 16.83
CA HIS A 5 -27.15 12.02 16.63
C HIS A 5 -26.82 12.09 15.13
N PRO A 6 -25.64 12.60 14.75
CA PRO A 6 -25.25 12.61 13.35
C PRO A 6 -25.22 11.16 12.84
N ARG A 7 -25.99 10.89 11.77
CA ARG A 7 -26.00 9.60 11.09
C ARG A 7 -24.54 9.23 10.77
N ARG A 8 -24.02 8.17 11.40
CA ARG A 8 -22.72 7.58 11.04
C ARG A 8 -22.77 7.30 9.53
N LYS A 9 -21.93 8.01 8.75
CA LYS A 9 -21.77 7.74 7.32
C LYS A 9 -21.51 6.24 7.14
N ARG A 10 -22.40 5.56 6.44
CA ARG A 10 -22.24 4.14 6.13
C ARG A 10 -20.99 4.01 5.27
N LEU A 11 -19.94 3.34 5.77
CA LEU A 11 -18.75 3.09 4.98
C LEU A 11 -19.12 2.18 3.81
N THR A 12 -18.80 2.63 2.61
CA THR A 12 -18.97 1.84 1.40
C THR A 12 -18.00 0.68 1.40
N LEU A 13 -18.52 -0.54 1.29
CA LEU A 13 -17.72 -1.75 1.11
C LEU A 13 -17.71 -2.07 -0.39
N LEU A 14 -16.50 -2.29 -0.92
CA LEU A 14 -16.31 -2.59 -2.33
C LEU A 14 -16.20 -4.10 -2.54
N GLU A 15 -16.88 -4.58 -3.57
CA GLU A 15 -16.73 -5.94 -4.07
C GLU A 15 -15.50 -6.06 -4.99
N PRO A 16 -14.94 -7.27 -5.20
CA PRO A 16 -13.73 -7.47 -6.02
C PRO A 16 -13.81 -6.85 -7.42
N ASP A 17 -14.96 -6.92 -8.08
CA ASP A 17 -15.15 -6.34 -9.41
C ASP A 17 -15.20 -4.82 -9.40
N GLU A 18 -15.74 -4.22 -8.34
CA GLU A 18 -15.72 -2.77 -8.12
C GLU A 18 -14.27 -2.28 -7.88
N ILE A 19 -13.48 -3.04 -7.14
CA ILE A 19 -12.05 -2.77 -6.93
C ILE A 19 -11.31 -2.81 -8.26
N ALA A 20 -11.52 -3.85 -9.06
CA ALA A 20 -10.90 -4.00 -10.38
C ALA A 20 -11.32 -2.87 -11.34
N ALA A 21 -12.58 -2.51 -11.38
CA ALA A 21 -13.09 -1.39 -12.19
C ALA A 21 -12.48 -0.05 -11.77
N GLY A 22 -12.36 0.19 -10.46
CA GLY A 22 -11.71 1.38 -9.91
C GLY A 22 -10.22 1.43 -10.24
N ALA A 23 -9.50 0.31 -10.11
CA ALA A 23 -8.11 0.19 -10.47
C ALA A 23 -7.87 0.49 -11.98
N ASN A 24 -8.76 0.03 -12.85
CA ASN A 24 -8.70 0.36 -14.28
C ASN A 24 -8.89 1.85 -14.55
N ARG A 25 -9.81 2.51 -13.85
CA ARG A 25 -9.97 3.98 -13.95
C ARG A 25 -8.72 4.72 -13.48
N VAL A 26 -8.09 4.27 -12.40
CA VAL A 26 -6.83 4.84 -11.90
C VAL A 26 -5.72 4.66 -12.92
N ARG A 27 -5.60 3.48 -13.52
CA ARG A 27 -4.59 3.21 -14.57
C ARG A 27 -4.66 4.20 -15.72
N LEU A 28 -5.88 4.63 -16.10
CA LEU A 28 -6.10 5.58 -17.20
C LEU A 28 -5.92 7.05 -16.80
N ARG A 29 -6.00 7.38 -15.51
CA ARG A 29 -6.09 8.76 -15.02
C ARG A 29 -4.90 9.19 -14.16
N SER A 30 -4.05 8.26 -13.73
CA SER A 30 -2.91 8.58 -12.88
C SER A 30 -1.61 8.69 -13.67
N GLU A 31 -0.81 9.69 -13.35
CA GLU A 31 0.56 9.83 -13.84
C GLU A 31 1.50 8.78 -13.23
N ASN A 32 1.16 8.26 -12.05
CA ASN A 32 1.87 7.19 -11.36
C ASN A 32 1.06 5.89 -11.35
N ALA A 33 0.53 5.49 -12.51
CA ALA A 33 -0.48 4.45 -12.66
C ALA A 33 -0.06 3.11 -12.01
N ASN A 34 1.16 2.63 -12.26
CA ASN A 34 1.62 1.35 -11.71
C ASN A 34 1.68 1.38 -10.18
N ARG A 35 2.23 2.44 -9.59
CA ARG A 35 2.26 2.62 -8.13
C ARG A 35 0.86 2.68 -7.54
N ASP A 36 0.01 3.50 -8.11
CA ASP A 36 -1.32 3.79 -7.56
C ASP A 36 -2.24 2.57 -7.64
N VAL A 37 -2.16 1.80 -8.72
CA VAL A 37 -2.88 0.52 -8.84
C VAL A 37 -2.34 -0.52 -7.85
N ALA A 38 -1.02 -0.61 -7.68
CA ALA A 38 -0.41 -1.49 -6.69
C ALA A 38 -0.83 -1.12 -5.27
N LEU A 39 -0.89 0.17 -4.92
CA LEU A 39 -1.37 0.66 -3.62
C LEU A 39 -2.82 0.23 -3.35
N ILE A 40 -3.72 0.34 -4.34
CA ILE A 40 -5.11 -0.15 -4.23
C ILE A 40 -5.11 -1.63 -3.84
N TYR A 41 -4.44 -2.46 -4.62
CA TYR A 41 -4.49 -3.90 -4.41
C TYR A 41 -3.82 -4.33 -3.10
N VAL A 42 -2.69 -3.75 -2.71
CA VAL A 42 -2.06 -4.05 -1.42
C VAL A 42 -2.96 -3.64 -0.26
N LEU A 43 -3.59 -2.48 -0.33
CA LEU A 43 -4.53 -2.01 0.70
C LEU A 43 -5.71 -2.98 0.88
N PHE A 44 -6.36 -3.40 -0.23
CA PHE A 44 -7.52 -4.30 -0.20
C PHE A 44 -7.16 -5.79 -0.03
N CYS A 45 -5.91 -6.18 -0.26
CA CYS A 45 -5.41 -7.54 -0.03
C CYS A 45 -4.98 -7.75 1.43
N THR A 46 -4.27 -6.79 2.01
CA THR A 46 -3.65 -6.93 3.34
C THR A 46 -4.45 -6.29 4.46
N GLY A 47 -5.31 -5.34 4.17
CA GLY A 47 -5.99 -4.53 5.18
C GLY A 47 -5.05 -3.68 6.03
N ALA A 48 -3.82 -3.45 5.58
CA ALA A 48 -2.84 -2.65 6.29
C ALA A 48 -3.29 -1.18 6.40
N LYS A 49 -2.86 -0.53 7.47
CA LYS A 49 -3.09 0.92 7.64
C LYS A 49 -2.15 1.71 6.71
N PRO A 50 -2.50 2.95 6.33
CA PRO A 50 -1.64 3.77 5.47
C PRO A 50 -0.20 3.89 5.96
N ILE A 51 0.00 4.07 7.26
CA ILE A 51 1.34 4.14 7.87
C ILE A 51 2.09 2.80 7.79
N GLU A 52 1.38 1.68 7.93
CA GLU A 52 1.97 0.34 7.79
C GLU A 52 2.40 0.10 6.34
N ILE A 53 1.57 0.50 5.36
CA ILE A 53 1.93 0.43 3.93
C ILE A 53 3.17 1.28 3.64
N ALA A 54 3.27 2.47 4.23
CA ALA A 54 4.44 3.32 4.09
C ALA A 54 5.73 2.70 4.65
N ARG A 55 5.61 1.83 5.66
CA ARG A 55 6.72 1.12 6.31
C ARG A 55 7.07 -0.24 5.68
N LEU A 56 6.22 -0.77 4.78
CA LEU A 56 6.56 -2.01 4.07
C LEU A 56 7.82 -1.82 3.25
N GLU A 57 8.68 -2.83 3.27
CA GLU A 57 9.92 -2.88 2.52
C GLU A 57 9.84 -3.92 1.39
N VAL A 58 10.74 -3.84 0.44
CA VAL A 58 10.83 -4.80 -0.67
C VAL A 58 10.94 -6.24 -0.16
N ARG A 59 11.72 -6.48 0.90
CA ARG A 59 11.86 -7.81 1.54
C ARG A 59 10.59 -8.34 2.19
N ASP A 60 9.58 -7.49 2.43
CA ASP A 60 8.27 -7.93 2.92
C ASP A 60 7.42 -8.53 1.80
N TYR A 61 7.72 -8.22 0.54
CA TYR A 61 7.03 -8.73 -0.64
C TYR A 61 7.81 -9.78 -1.42
N LEU A 62 9.15 -9.64 -1.52
CA LEU A 62 10.03 -10.55 -2.27
C LEU A 62 10.90 -11.40 -1.35
N ASN A 63 11.16 -12.62 -1.80
CA ASN A 63 12.28 -13.43 -1.34
C ASN A 63 13.57 -12.99 -2.04
N SER A 64 14.71 -13.40 -1.52
CA SER A 64 16.02 -13.06 -2.11
C SER A 64 16.20 -13.58 -3.53
N ASP A 65 15.57 -14.70 -3.89
CA ASP A 65 15.57 -15.24 -5.25
C ASP A 65 14.65 -14.50 -6.23
N GLY A 66 13.95 -13.46 -5.77
CA GLY A 66 13.01 -12.67 -6.55
C GLY A 66 11.61 -13.24 -6.65
N SER A 67 11.33 -14.39 -6.03
CA SER A 67 9.97 -14.92 -5.92
C SER A 67 9.13 -14.10 -4.94
N ILE A 68 7.80 -14.13 -5.13
CA ILE A 68 6.86 -13.45 -4.24
C ILE A 68 6.77 -14.21 -2.91
N ARG A 69 6.80 -13.50 -1.81
CA ARG A 69 6.50 -14.03 -0.48
C ARG A 69 4.98 -14.10 -0.29
N GLU A 70 4.34 -15.13 -0.80
CA GLU A 70 2.89 -15.30 -0.71
C GLU A 70 2.39 -15.24 0.74
N ARG A 71 3.12 -15.84 1.66
CA ARG A 71 2.92 -15.72 3.09
C ARG A 71 4.07 -14.94 3.71
N SER A 72 3.84 -13.67 3.97
CA SER A 72 4.77 -12.76 4.59
C SER A 72 4.32 -12.38 6.00
N GLU A 73 5.01 -11.48 6.62
CA GLU A 73 4.74 -11.01 7.97
C GLU A 73 4.78 -9.47 8.02
N MET A 74 3.76 -8.89 8.64
CA MET A 74 3.83 -7.53 9.13
C MET A 74 4.75 -7.53 10.33
N ARG A 75 5.96 -7.04 10.16
CA ARG A 75 6.98 -7.01 11.22
C ARG A 75 6.54 -6.08 12.37
N PRO A 76 6.97 -6.33 13.62
CA PRO A 76 6.60 -5.50 14.77
C PRO A 76 6.89 -4.01 14.58
N GLU A 77 8.04 -3.68 13.98
CA GLU A 77 8.44 -2.30 13.67
C GLU A 77 7.60 -1.64 12.56
N THR A 78 6.96 -2.43 11.72
CA THR A 78 6.04 -1.97 10.68
C THR A 78 4.63 -1.78 11.22
N ALA A 79 4.19 -2.65 12.12
CA ALA A 79 2.86 -2.65 12.71
C ALA A 79 2.66 -1.46 13.66
N VAL A 80 1.51 -0.80 13.57
CA VAL A 80 1.17 0.35 14.45
C VAL A 80 1.13 -0.03 15.93
N ASN A 81 0.71 -1.25 16.25
CA ASN A 81 0.61 -1.73 17.61
C ASN A 81 1.83 -2.52 18.09
N GLY A 82 2.91 -2.54 17.29
CA GLY A 82 4.13 -3.29 17.62
C GLY A 82 3.98 -4.81 17.64
N ARG A 83 2.86 -5.34 17.15
CA ARG A 83 2.61 -6.79 17.12
C ARG A 83 2.66 -7.31 15.69
N SER A 84 3.47 -8.35 15.47
CA SER A 84 3.49 -9.01 14.18
C SER A 84 2.15 -9.67 13.85
N ARG A 85 1.85 -9.75 12.56
CA ARG A 85 0.71 -10.49 12.03
C ARG A 85 1.01 -10.97 10.61
N PRO A 86 0.39 -12.07 10.17
CA PRO A 86 0.60 -12.54 8.81
C PRO A 86 0.09 -11.54 7.79
N LEU A 87 0.83 -11.44 6.66
CA LEU A 87 0.44 -10.76 5.44
C LEU A 87 0.34 -11.80 4.32
N PHE A 88 -0.69 -11.73 3.51
CA PHE A 88 -0.89 -12.66 2.41
C PHE A 88 -0.90 -11.92 1.07
N PHE A 89 0.03 -12.29 0.18
CA PHE A 89 0.10 -11.82 -1.19
C PHE A 89 -0.30 -12.95 -2.15
N THR A 90 -1.53 -13.43 -2.02
CA THR A 90 -2.08 -14.58 -2.76
C THR A 90 -3.00 -14.18 -3.91
N SER A 91 -3.41 -12.92 -3.96
CA SER A 91 -4.23 -12.40 -5.06
C SER A 91 -3.37 -12.20 -6.31
N SER A 92 -3.68 -12.92 -7.39
CA SER A 92 -2.97 -12.77 -8.67
C SER A 92 -3.01 -11.34 -9.23
N ARG A 93 -4.13 -10.63 -9.06
CA ARG A 93 -4.28 -9.23 -9.46
C ARG A 93 -3.38 -8.31 -8.65
N ALA A 94 -3.28 -8.54 -7.33
CA ALA A 94 -2.40 -7.76 -6.46
C ALA A 94 -0.93 -8.00 -6.80
N CYS A 95 -0.52 -9.25 -6.97
CA CYS A 95 0.84 -9.61 -7.34
C CYS A 95 1.22 -9.01 -8.71
N ALA A 96 0.36 -9.13 -9.73
CA ALA A 96 0.62 -8.54 -11.03
C ALA A 96 0.78 -7.01 -10.96
N ALA A 97 -0.03 -6.33 -10.16
CA ALA A 97 0.06 -4.88 -9.98
C ALA A 97 1.34 -4.45 -9.28
N VAL A 98 1.74 -5.15 -8.20
CA VAL A 98 2.99 -4.86 -7.49
C VAL A 98 4.19 -5.18 -8.37
N ASP A 99 4.18 -6.30 -9.09
CA ASP A 99 5.25 -6.68 -10.00
C ASP A 99 5.46 -5.63 -11.11
N ALA A 100 4.38 -5.14 -11.72
CA ALA A 100 4.45 -4.07 -12.72
C ALA A 100 5.07 -2.78 -12.15
N TYR A 101 4.73 -2.44 -10.91
CA TYR A 101 5.31 -1.30 -10.23
C TYR A 101 6.80 -1.50 -9.92
N LEU A 102 7.22 -2.69 -9.47
CA LEU A 102 8.62 -2.99 -9.20
C LEU A 102 9.48 -2.99 -10.47
N VAL A 103 8.94 -3.46 -11.59
CA VAL A 103 9.61 -3.35 -12.91
C VAL A 103 9.84 -1.89 -13.27
N GLU A 104 8.85 -1.02 -13.07
CA GLU A 104 9.00 0.41 -13.30
C GLU A 104 10.05 1.04 -12.38
N ARG A 105 10.05 0.70 -11.08
CA ARG A 105 11.09 1.16 -10.13
C ARG A 105 12.48 0.81 -10.60
N ARG A 106 12.69 -0.44 -11.04
CA ARG A 106 13.98 -0.90 -11.55
C ARG A 106 14.39 -0.12 -12.80
N ARG A 107 13.47 0.06 -13.75
CA ARG A 107 13.71 0.84 -14.97
C ARG A 107 14.09 2.30 -14.66
N ARG A 108 13.45 2.91 -13.69
CA ARG A 108 13.72 4.27 -13.22
C ARG A 108 14.89 4.35 -12.24
N LYS A 109 15.51 3.24 -11.89
CA LYS A 109 16.61 3.12 -10.91
C LYS A 109 16.25 3.68 -9.52
N LEU A 110 15.02 3.47 -9.08
CA LEU A 110 14.52 3.89 -7.77
C LEU A 110 14.66 2.76 -6.75
N GLY A 111 15.46 2.97 -5.71
CA GLY A 111 15.70 1.96 -4.67
C GLY A 111 16.36 0.69 -5.19
N VAL A 112 17.27 0.81 -6.16
CA VAL A 112 18.07 -0.31 -6.67
C VAL A 112 19.23 -0.59 -5.75
N ALA A 113 19.55 -1.88 -5.56
CA ALA A 113 20.74 -2.28 -4.88
C ALA A 113 21.98 -2.05 -5.76
N VAL A 114 23.09 -1.67 -5.14
CA VAL A 114 24.39 -1.71 -5.81
C VAL A 114 24.81 -3.19 -5.86
N PRO A 115 25.05 -3.79 -7.05
CA PRO A 115 25.38 -5.20 -7.12
C PRO A 115 26.73 -5.44 -6.44
N ALA A 116 26.70 -6.05 -5.26
CA ALA A 116 27.93 -6.47 -4.58
C ALA A 116 28.49 -7.77 -5.16
N SER A 117 27.74 -8.53 -5.98
CA SER A 117 28.10 -9.90 -6.37
C SER A 117 27.57 -10.38 -7.73
N GLY A 118 27.11 -9.51 -8.61
CA GLY A 118 26.67 -9.91 -9.95
C GLY A 118 25.37 -10.75 -10.03
N PHE A 119 24.73 -11.06 -8.91
CA PHE A 119 23.45 -11.74 -8.84
C PHE A 119 22.32 -10.75 -8.57
N ASP A 120 21.22 -10.88 -9.33
CA ASP A 120 20.00 -10.07 -9.18
C ASP A 120 19.17 -10.53 -7.97
N VAL A 121 19.72 -10.39 -6.75
CA VAL A 121 19.00 -10.65 -5.51
C VAL A 121 17.87 -9.62 -5.39
N TYR A 122 16.70 -10.03 -4.93
CA TYR A 122 15.50 -9.19 -4.84
C TYR A 122 15.16 -8.45 -6.15
N ARG A 123 15.35 -9.11 -7.30
CA ARG A 123 15.16 -8.52 -8.65
C ARG A 123 15.98 -7.23 -8.88
N GLY A 124 17.15 -7.11 -8.22
CA GLY A 124 18.01 -5.93 -8.32
C GLY A 124 17.53 -4.73 -7.50
N LEU A 125 16.57 -4.91 -6.61
CA LEU A 125 16.11 -3.87 -5.69
C LEU A 125 16.79 -4.00 -4.33
N ASP A 126 16.93 -2.88 -3.61
CA ASP A 126 17.38 -2.89 -2.22
C ASP A 126 16.27 -3.48 -1.34
N PRO A 127 16.52 -4.63 -0.64
CA PRO A 127 15.51 -5.27 0.20
C PRO A 127 15.02 -4.40 1.35
N SER A 128 15.83 -3.47 1.85
CA SER A 128 15.47 -2.55 2.92
C SER A 128 14.82 -1.26 2.44
N SER A 129 14.77 -1.02 1.13
CA SER A 129 14.06 0.13 0.59
C SER A 129 12.55 -0.02 0.79
N ALA A 130 11.85 1.11 1.01
CA ALA A 130 10.39 1.10 1.11
C ALA A 130 9.76 0.44 -0.13
N LEU A 131 8.75 -0.39 0.09
CA LEU A 131 8.02 -1.05 -1.01
C LEU A 131 7.35 -0.02 -1.91
N PHE A 132 6.79 1.04 -1.33
CA PHE A 132 6.18 2.15 -2.06
C PHE A 132 6.95 3.43 -1.86
N LEU A 133 7.22 4.13 -2.97
CA LEU A 133 7.91 5.40 -2.98
C LEU A 133 6.98 6.52 -3.45
N THR A 134 7.30 7.76 -3.06
CA THR A 134 6.66 8.95 -3.59
C THR A 134 6.97 9.10 -5.09
N GLU A 135 6.34 10.05 -5.76
CA GLU A 135 6.63 10.38 -7.16
C GLU A 135 8.11 10.72 -7.39
N GLY A 136 8.73 11.41 -6.44
CA GLY A 136 10.16 11.75 -6.47
C GLY A 136 11.11 10.60 -6.14
N GLY A 137 10.59 9.41 -5.86
CA GLY A 137 11.41 8.23 -5.53
C GLY A 137 11.89 8.17 -4.07
N TRP A 138 11.26 8.92 -3.17
CA TRP A 138 11.58 8.94 -1.74
C TRP A 138 10.59 8.09 -0.94
N PRO A 139 11.00 7.54 0.22
CA PRO A 139 10.04 6.95 1.15
C PRO A 139 8.97 7.97 1.57
N PHE A 140 7.77 7.47 1.87
CA PHE A 140 6.74 8.29 2.47
C PHE A 140 7.13 8.68 3.89
N GLU A 141 7.19 9.98 4.18
CA GLU A 141 7.61 10.51 5.47
C GLU A 141 6.58 10.19 6.56
N ILE A 142 7.08 9.72 7.70
CA ILE A 142 6.28 9.42 8.89
C ILE A 142 6.60 10.46 9.93
N GLY A 143 5.57 11.10 10.47
CA GLY A 143 5.69 12.15 11.47
C GLY A 143 4.59 12.09 12.51
N GLY A 144 4.71 12.91 13.56
CA GLY A 144 3.68 13.08 14.59
C GLY A 144 2.43 13.77 14.04
N ARG A 145 1.30 13.55 14.69
CA ARG A 145 0.02 14.19 14.32
C ARG A 145 -0.02 15.68 14.65
N GLY A 146 0.81 16.13 15.59
CA GLY A 146 0.89 17.52 16.03
C GLY A 146 1.84 17.69 17.20
N PRO A 147 2.06 18.92 17.68
CA PRO A 147 3.05 19.22 18.72
C PRO A 147 2.85 18.46 20.02
N ASN A 148 1.59 18.13 20.36
CA ASN A 148 1.21 17.44 21.60
C ASN A 148 0.71 16.02 21.39
N ASP A 149 0.78 15.47 20.16
CA ASP A 149 0.33 14.12 19.84
C ASP A 149 1.50 13.29 19.29
N GLN A 150 2.03 12.43 20.14
CA GLN A 150 3.16 11.55 19.80
C GLN A 150 2.77 10.39 18.85
N ARG A 151 1.48 10.25 18.52
CA ARG A 151 1.04 9.19 17.58
C ARG A 151 1.56 9.50 16.19
N GLU A 152 2.25 8.54 15.64
CA GLU A 152 2.78 8.63 14.28
C GLU A 152 1.68 8.54 13.22
N THR A 153 1.88 9.26 12.13
CA THR A 153 1.00 9.24 10.95
C THR A 153 1.81 9.43 9.68
N CYS A 154 1.30 8.97 8.57
CA CYS A 154 1.84 9.25 7.25
C CYS A 154 0.83 10.09 6.45
N ARG A 155 0.92 11.41 6.59
CA ARG A 155 -0.02 12.36 5.97
C ARG A 155 -0.02 12.27 4.46
N LEU A 156 1.17 12.14 3.86
CA LEU A 156 1.29 12.05 2.40
C LEU A 156 0.70 10.75 1.84
N MET A 157 0.87 9.61 2.52
CA MET A 157 0.23 8.36 2.13
C MET A 157 -1.31 8.48 2.20
N ILE A 158 -1.83 9.08 3.26
CA ILE A 158 -3.27 9.31 3.41
C ILE A 158 -3.80 10.20 2.28
N ALA A 159 -3.10 11.29 1.96
CA ALA A 159 -3.47 12.19 0.86
C ALA A 159 -3.40 11.50 -0.49
N THR A 160 -2.36 10.70 -0.73
CA THR A 160 -2.19 9.90 -1.94
C THR A 160 -3.35 8.92 -2.13
N LEU A 161 -3.70 8.16 -1.09
CA LEU A 161 -4.83 7.23 -1.14
C LEU A 161 -6.17 7.94 -1.41
N ARG A 162 -6.42 9.09 -0.80
CA ARG A 162 -7.62 9.90 -1.08
C ARG A 162 -7.70 10.32 -2.55
N SER A 163 -6.58 10.76 -3.11
CA SER A 163 -6.48 11.13 -4.53
C SER A 163 -6.73 9.92 -5.45
N ILE A 164 -6.17 8.76 -5.09
CA ILE A 164 -6.40 7.50 -5.82
C ILE A 164 -7.88 7.12 -5.78
N PHE A 165 -8.54 7.17 -4.62
CA PHE A 165 -9.96 6.83 -4.49
C PHE A 165 -10.85 7.78 -5.31
N LYS A 166 -10.51 9.07 -5.36
CA LYS A 166 -11.19 10.04 -6.23
C LYS A 166 -11.04 9.67 -7.70
N ARG A 167 -9.83 9.32 -8.16
CA ARG A 167 -9.58 8.86 -9.54
C ARG A 167 -10.30 7.55 -9.85
N ALA A 168 -10.41 6.65 -8.88
CA ALA A 168 -11.18 5.41 -8.99
C ALA A 168 -12.69 5.65 -9.10
N GLY A 169 -13.17 6.86 -8.83
CA GLY A 169 -14.60 7.18 -8.81
C GLY A 169 -15.32 6.65 -7.58
N TRP A 170 -14.61 6.38 -6.50
CA TRP A 170 -15.20 5.86 -5.26
C TRP A 170 -15.60 6.98 -4.32
N THR A 171 -16.87 6.99 -3.92
CA THR A 171 -17.42 7.93 -2.94
C THR A 171 -17.58 7.24 -1.59
N GLY A 172 -17.12 7.89 -0.52
CA GLY A 172 -17.23 7.37 0.85
C GLY A 172 -16.32 6.19 1.17
N VAL A 173 -15.38 5.86 0.28
CA VAL A 173 -14.35 4.84 0.50
C VAL A 173 -13.16 5.45 1.23
N THR A 174 -12.64 4.73 2.21
CA THR A 174 -11.47 5.10 2.99
C THR A 174 -10.55 3.88 3.16
N ALA A 175 -9.33 4.10 3.65
CA ALA A 175 -8.45 2.99 4.02
C ALA A 175 -9.08 2.05 5.07
N GLN A 176 -9.97 2.56 5.92
CA GLN A 176 -10.74 1.74 6.86
C GLN A 176 -11.76 0.83 6.15
N SER A 177 -12.31 1.26 5.02
CA SER A 177 -13.19 0.42 4.19
C SER A 177 -12.46 -0.83 3.70
N ALA A 178 -11.21 -0.70 3.26
CA ALA A 178 -10.40 -1.82 2.81
C ALA A 178 -10.17 -2.85 3.93
N ARG A 179 -9.89 -2.40 5.14
CA ARG A 179 -9.71 -3.28 6.32
C ARG A 179 -10.95 -4.10 6.62
N ARG A 180 -12.14 -3.53 6.44
CA ARG A 180 -13.41 -4.25 6.63
C ARG A 180 -13.68 -5.27 5.54
N VAL A 181 -13.26 -5.01 4.31
CA VAL A 181 -13.35 -5.99 3.21
C VAL A 181 -12.48 -7.21 3.53
N VAL A 182 -11.26 -7.00 4.00
CA VAL A 182 -10.35 -8.11 4.39
C VAL A 182 -10.90 -8.90 5.57
N ALA A 183 -11.47 -8.25 6.57
CA ALA A 183 -12.02 -8.92 7.76
C ALA A 183 -13.27 -9.78 7.48
N ARG A 184 -13.87 -9.69 6.28
CA ARG A 184 -15.03 -10.49 5.86
C ARG A 184 -14.67 -11.74 5.06
N ARG A 185 -13.39 -11.90 4.69
CA ARG A 185 -12.85 -13.08 3.97
C ARG A 185 -12.31 -14.09 4.96
#